data_c6b441bff2e41829f21d8a0356c08b20
#
_entry.id   c6b441bff2e41829f21d8a0356c08b20
#
_cell.length_a   1.000
_cell.length_b   1.000
_cell.length_c   1.000
_cell.angle_alpha   90.00
_cell.angle_beta   90.00
_cell.angle_gamma   90.00
#
_symmetry.space_group_name_H-M   'P 1'
#
loop_
_entity.id
_entity.type
_entity.pdbx_description
1 polymer ?
#
loop_
_entity_poly.entity_id
_entity_poly.type
_entity_poly.pdbx_seq_one_letter_code
_entity_poly.pdbx_strand_id
1 'polypeptide(L)'
;MIITGRKQSQEIIERIKTSNTSLPIFCTGSHWNTESILLAARNIEQKYGIRNVPVAVAMTFNYEYMPQAQRITWTRDARLGFLSNIKHLKVLTDDITSPYYGLHVLPHLDHADPIRDQWALTEGTGYLASVMFDAQKYPLKDNLNLTTDYVRNYRDKVLI
;
A
#
# COMPACT_ATOMS: atom_id res chain seq x y z
N MET A 1 5.48 -11.43 4.88
CA MET A 1 4.44 -11.82 3.87
C MET A 1 3.68 -10.59 3.40
N ILE A 2 3.56 -10.40 2.10
CA ILE A 2 2.74 -9.31 1.54
C ILE A 2 1.28 -9.75 1.51
N ILE A 3 0.40 -8.90 2.03
CA ILE A 3 -1.05 -9.06 2.01
C ILE A 3 -1.61 -8.26 0.84
N THR A 4 -2.27 -8.90 -0.10
CA THR A 4 -2.88 -8.24 -1.26
C THR A 4 -4.32 -8.68 -1.48
N GLY A 5 -5.05 -7.88 -2.26
CA GLY A 5 -6.44 -8.15 -2.56
C GLY A 5 -7.39 -7.94 -1.39
N ARG A 6 -8.68 -7.80 -1.72
CA ARG A 6 -9.71 -7.42 -0.74
C ARG A 6 -9.85 -8.43 0.40
N LYS A 7 -9.94 -9.74 0.10
CA LYS A 7 -10.27 -10.75 1.12
C LYS A 7 -9.25 -10.77 2.26
N GLN A 8 -7.96 -10.95 1.94
CA GLN A 8 -6.91 -11.02 2.96
C GLN A 8 -6.78 -9.70 3.72
N SER A 9 -6.89 -8.57 3.02
CA SER A 9 -6.81 -7.25 3.65
C SER A 9 -7.97 -7.01 4.60
N GLN A 10 -9.18 -7.40 4.23
CA GLN A 10 -10.36 -7.28 5.09
C GLN A 10 -10.22 -8.12 6.36
N GLU A 11 -9.71 -9.34 6.28
CA GLU A 11 -9.45 -10.19 7.45
C GLU A 11 -8.50 -9.53 8.46
N ILE A 12 -7.45 -8.84 7.97
CA ILE A 12 -6.53 -8.08 8.83
C ILE A 12 -7.24 -6.89 9.47
N ILE A 13 -7.99 -6.11 8.69
CA ILE A 13 -8.74 -4.94 9.20
C ILE A 13 -9.75 -5.34 10.28
N GLU A 14 -10.50 -6.43 10.08
CA GLU A 14 -11.45 -6.92 11.09
C GLU A 14 -10.75 -7.35 12.39
N ARG A 15 -9.59 -7.99 12.30
CA ARG A 15 -8.79 -8.33 13.48
C ARG A 15 -8.32 -7.09 14.23
N ILE A 16 -7.85 -6.06 13.54
CA ILE A 16 -7.44 -4.78 14.13
C ILE A 16 -8.62 -4.12 14.83
N LYS A 17 -9.77 -4.07 14.16
CA LYS A 17 -11.01 -3.52 14.70
C LYS A 17 -11.47 -4.25 15.97
N THR A 18 -11.48 -5.58 15.96
CA THR A 18 -11.86 -6.38 17.14
C THR A 18 -10.88 -6.22 18.31
N SER A 19 -9.62 -5.91 18.02
CA SER A 19 -8.59 -5.63 19.03
C SER A 19 -8.63 -4.19 19.54
N ASN A 20 -9.58 -3.37 19.08
CA ASN A 20 -9.72 -1.95 19.42
C ASN A 20 -8.40 -1.16 19.23
N THR A 21 -7.73 -1.43 18.10
CA THR A 21 -6.46 -0.78 17.74
C THR A 21 -6.59 -0.12 16.37
N SER A 22 -5.55 0.58 15.94
CA SER A 22 -5.50 1.24 14.62
C SER A 22 -4.34 0.69 13.79
N LEU A 23 -4.50 0.66 12.47
CA LEU A 23 -3.43 0.35 11.54
C LEU A 23 -2.83 1.66 11.02
N PRO A 24 -1.60 2.00 11.40
CA PRO A 24 -0.94 3.17 10.83
C PRO A 24 -0.52 2.90 9.38
N ILE A 25 -0.65 3.92 8.54
CA ILE A 25 -0.19 3.90 7.16
C ILE A 25 1.04 4.78 7.05
N PHE A 26 2.17 4.20 6.65
CA PHE A 26 3.44 4.89 6.53
C PHE A 26 3.83 5.08 5.06
N CYS A 27 3.99 6.32 4.65
CA CYS A 27 4.43 6.65 3.29
C CYS A 27 5.93 6.39 3.12
N THR A 28 6.31 5.88 1.94
CA THR A 28 7.70 5.63 1.57
C THR A 28 8.04 6.22 0.21
N GLY A 29 9.25 6.74 0.08
CA GLY A 29 9.81 7.26 -1.18
C GLY A 29 11.22 6.72 -1.46
N SER A 30 11.67 5.69 -0.70
CA SER A 30 12.94 5.02 -0.92
C SER A 30 12.95 3.64 -0.27
N HIS A 31 13.85 2.75 -0.72
CA HIS A 31 14.05 1.45 -0.09
C HIS A 31 14.48 1.57 1.39
N TRP A 32 15.27 2.57 1.74
CA TRP A 32 15.67 2.84 3.13
C TRP A 32 14.48 3.20 4.03
N ASN A 33 13.57 4.05 3.55
CA ASN A 33 12.35 4.36 4.30
C ASN A 33 11.48 3.11 4.47
N THR A 34 11.34 2.32 3.40
CA THR A 34 10.59 1.05 3.44
C THR A 34 11.14 0.13 4.52
N GLU A 35 12.44 -0.07 4.55
CA GLU A 35 13.10 -0.95 5.51
C GLU A 35 13.00 -0.41 6.95
N SER A 36 13.10 0.91 7.14
CA SER A 36 12.91 1.54 8.45
C SER A 36 11.51 1.29 9.02
N ILE A 37 10.48 1.30 8.18
CA ILE A 37 9.10 0.96 8.58
C ILE A 37 9.01 -0.51 9.04
N LEU A 38 9.63 -1.43 8.29
CA LEU A 38 9.67 -2.85 8.66
C LEU A 38 10.44 -3.09 9.95
N LEU A 39 11.55 -2.38 10.15
CA LEU A 39 12.35 -2.45 11.38
C LEU A 39 11.53 -1.98 12.59
N ALA A 40 10.78 -0.89 12.45
CA ALA A 40 9.90 -0.43 13.52
C ALA A 40 8.82 -1.46 13.89
N ALA A 41 8.19 -2.10 12.90
CA ALA A 41 7.22 -3.17 13.12
C ALA A 41 7.87 -4.39 13.83
N ARG A 42 9.06 -4.80 13.39
CA ARG A 42 9.83 -5.89 14.02
C ARG A 42 10.19 -5.58 15.47
N ASN A 43 10.62 -4.36 15.74
CA ASN A 43 10.95 -3.92 17.11
C ASN A 43 9.71 -3.95 18.04
N ILE A 44 8.53 -3.64 17.53
CA ILE A 44 7.26 -3.78 18.27
C ILE A 44 6.99 -5.25 18.58
N GLU A 45 7.13 -6.16 17.61
CA GLU A 45 6.96 -7.60 17.86
C GLU A 45 7.88 -8.10 18.97
N GLN A 46 9.16 -7.73 18.91
CA GLN A 46 10.14 -8.15 19.90
C GLN A 46 9.86 -7.55 21.29
N LYS A 47 9.55 -6.26 21.34
CA LYS A 47 9.30 -5.55 22.60
C LYS A 47 8.09 -6.09 23.35
N TYR A 48 7.03 -6.47 22.65
CA TYR A 48 5.78 -6.91 23.26
C TYR A 48 5.54 -8.43 23.19
N GLY A 49 6.48 -9.20 22.62
CA GLY A 49 6.34 -10.65 22.48
C GLY A 49 5.18 -11.09 21.58
N ILE A 50 4.79 -10.24 20.62
CA ILE A 50 3.70 -10.51 19.69
C ILE A 50 4.25 -10.89 18.31
N ARG A 51 3.41 -11.44 17.45
CA ARG A 51 3.81 -11.86 16.08
C ARG A 51 2.81 -11.38 15.06
N ASN A 52 3.29 -11.29 13.82
CA ASN A 52 2.48 -10.93 12.64
C ASN A 52 1.84 -9.54 12.80
N VAL A 53 2.60 -8.59 13.35
CA VAL A 53 2.17 -7.19 13.44
C VAL A 53 1.91 -6.68 12.02
N PRO A 54 0.68 -6.25 11.71
CA PRO A 54 0.39 -5.68 10.41
C PRO A 54 0.94 -4.25 10.32
N VAL A 55 1.51 -3.93 9.16
CA VAL A 55 1.97 -2.59 8.82
C VAL A 55 1.56 -2.23 7.40
N ALA A 56 0.94 -1.08 7.22
CA ALA A 56 0.64 -0.57 5.89
C ALA A 56 1.79 0.31 5.39
N VAL A 57 2.29 -0.02 4.19
CA VAL A 57 3.34 0.73 3.50
C VAL A 57 2.71 1.40 2.29
N ALA A 58 2.65 2.73 2.34
CA ALA A 58 1.98 3.55 1.34
C ALA A 58 2.95 4.17 0.34
N MET A 59 2.45 4.39 -0.86
CA MET A 59 3.18 5.10 -1.90
C MET A 59 2.21 5.82 -2.83
N THR A 60 2.46 7.10 -3.10
CA THR A 60 1.84 7.83 -4.19
C THR A 60 2.46 7.42 -5.52
N PHE A 61 1.67 7.39 -6.59
CA PHE A 61 2.16 7.00 -7.92
C PHE A 61 2.68 8.22 -8.71
N ASN A 62 1.79 9.06 -9.22
CA ASN A 62 2.13 10.30 -9.93
C ASN A 62 1.58 11.55 -9.21
N TYR A 63 1.44 11.49 -7.89
CA TYR A 63 0.92 12.62 -7.14
C TYR A 63 1.81 13.86 -7.33
N GLU A 64 1.21 14.99 -7.72
CA GLU A 64 1.96 16.17 -8.17
C GLU A 64 2.85 16.80 -7.10
N TYR A 65 2.45 16.72 -5.83
CA TYR A 65 3.21 17.30 -4.72
C TYR A 65 4.29 16.36 -4.20
N MET A 66 4.09 15.05 -4.31
CA MET A 66 5.03 14.05 -3.80
C MET A 66 4.94 12.74 -4.61
N PRO A 67 5.55 12.65 -5.80
CA PRO A 67 5.53 11.42 -6.60
C PRO A 67 6.52 10.39 -6.06
N GLN A 68 6.13 9.65 -5.02
CA GLN A 68 7.02 8.74 -4.28
C GLN A 68 7.52 7.59 -5.16
N ALA A 69 6.65 6.96 -5.95
CA ALA A 69 7.04 5.88 -6.84
C ALA A 69 8.16 6.30 -7.81
N GLN A 70 8.12 7.53 -8.33
CA GLN A 70 9.16 8.06 -9.22
C GLN A 70 10.53 8.25 -8.55
N ARG A 71 10.58 8.23 -7.21
CA ARG A 71 11.84 8.41 -6.45
C ARG A 71 12.57 7.11 -6.15
N ILE A 72 11.92 5.97 -6.35
CA ILE A 72 12.48 4.66 -6.05
C ILE A 72 13.61 4.29 -7.02
N THR A 73 13.49 4.67 -8.29
CA THR A 73 14.50 4.36 -9.31
C THR A 73 15.05 5.61 -9.98
N TRP A 74 16.26 5.51 -10.50
CA TRP A 74 16.90 6.60 -11.23
C TRP A 74 16.12 7.03 -12.48
N THR A 75 15.41 6.09 -13.11
CA THR A 75 14.62 6.35 -14.33
C THR A 75 13.46 7.29 -14.09
N ARG A 76 13.03 7.47 -12.84
CA ARG A 76 11.84 8.24 -12.44
C ARG A 76 10.55 7.75 -13.11
N ASP A 77 10.53 6.51 -13.56
CA ASP A 77 9.32 5.85 -14.03
C ASP A 77 8.50 5.35 -12.84
N ALA A 78 7.27 5.85 -12.72
CA ALA A 78 6.41 5.55 -11.57
C ALA A 78 6.05 4.05 -11.50
N ARG A 79 5.79 3.41 -12.65
CA ARG A 79 5.45 1.99 -12.71
C ARG A 79 6.64 1.12 -12.30
N LEU A 80 7.82 1.43 -12.83
CA LEU A 80 9.04 0.72 -12.47
C LEU A 80 9.37 0.89 -10.99
N GLY A 81 9.26 2.11 -10.48
CA GLY A 81 9.51 2.40 -9.07
C GLY A 81 8.53 1.69 -8.14
N PHE A 82 7.25 1.72 -8.47
CA PHE A 82 6.21 0.99 -7.73
C PHE A 82 6.52 -0.52 -7.70
N LEU A 83 6.73 -1.14 -8.85
CA LEU A 83 7.04 -2.57 -8.94
C LEU A 83 8.35 -2.94 -8.23
N SER A 84 9.37 -2.07 -8.30
CA SER A 84 10.63 -2.24 -7.57
C SER A 84 10.39 -2.28 -6.06
N ASN A 85 9.59 -1.35 -5.54
CA ASN A 85 9.29 -1.33 -4.10
C ASN A 85 8.46 -2.55 -3.66
N ILE A 86 7.48 -2.97 -4.44
CA ILE A 86 6.71 -4.20 -4.15
C ILE A 86 7.61 -5.43 -4.11
N LYS A 87 8.52 -5.57 -5.06
CA LYS A 87 9.49 -6.68 -5.08
C LYS A 87 10.47 -6.62 -3.92
N HIS A 88 10.93 -5.41 -3.56
CA HIS A 88 11.78 -5.19 -2.40
C HIS A 88 11.08 -5.63 -1.10
N LEU A 89 9.84 -5.18 -0.88
CA LEU A 89 9.01 -5.63 0.24
C LEU A 89 8.89 -7.16 0.27
N LYS A 90 8.62 -7.77 -0.90
CA LYS A 90 8.45 -9.22 -1.01
C LYS A 90 9.72 -9.97 -0.60
N VAL A 91 10.88 -9.58 -1.10
CA VAL A 91 12.16 -10.18 -0.71
C VAL A 91 12.37 -10.07 0.79
N LEU A 92 12.18 -8.89 1.36
CA LEU A 92 12.39 -8.66 2.80
C LEU A 92 11.45 -9.46 3.70
N THR A 93 10.21 -9.72 3.27
CA THR A 93 9.22 -10.36 4.13
C THR A 93 9.04 -11.87 3.90
N ASP A 94 9.44 -12.38 2.74
CA ASP A 94 9.26 -13.79 2.36
C ASP A 94 10.54 -14.61 2.48
N ASP A 95 11.73 -13.99 2.45
CA ASP A 95 13.00 -14.68 2.64
C ASP A 95 13.20 -15.03 4.11
N ILE A 96 13.38 -16.33 4.40
CA ILE A 96 13.53 -16.84 5.78
C ILE A 96 14.79 -16.31 6.49
N THR A 97 15.80 -15.86 5.75
CA THR A 97 17.03 -15.29 6.30
C THR A 97 16.89 -13.80 6.65
N SER A 98 15.81 -13.18 6.17
CA SER A 98 15.56 -11.76 6.44
C SER A 98 15.15 -11.52 7.90
N PRO A 99 15.64 -10.45 8.55
CA PRO A 99 15.17 -10.06 9.88
C PRO A 99 13.70 -9.67 9.89
N TYR A 100 13.09 -9.40 8.72
CA TYR A 100 11.69 -9.01 8.56
C TYR A 100 10.79 -10.16 8.12
N TYR A 101 11.32 -11.38 8.03
CA TYR A 101 10.56 -12.56 7.65
C TYR A 101 9.27 -12.71 8.48
N GLY A 102 8.15 -12.92 7.80
CA GLY A 102 6.86 -13.17 8.43
C GLY A 102 6.09 -11.91 8.87
N LEU A 103 6.64 -10.70 8.76
CA LEU A 103 5.83 -9.48 8.94
C LEU A 103 4.67 -9.43 7.94
N HIS A 104 3.51 -8.99 8.39
CA HIS A 104 2.34 -8.78 7.53
C HIS A 104 2.35 -7.35 6.97
N VAL A 105 2.69 -7.22 5.70
CA VAL A 105 2.78 -5.91 5.03
C VAL A 105 1.61 -5.71 4.08
N LEU A 106 0.91 -4.59 4.24
CA LEU A 106 -0.22 -4.18 3.42
C LEU A 106 0.21 -3.03 2.49
N PRO A 107 0.54 -3.30 1.22
CA PRO A 107 0.83 -2.22 0.27
C PRO A 107 -0.40 -1.36 0.04
N HIS A 108 -0.25 -0.04 0.16
CA HIS A 108 -1.30 0.94 -0.02
C HIS A 108 -0.94 1.93 -1.13
N LEU A 109 -1.88 2.18 -2.03
CA LEU A 109 -1.77 3.26 -3.01
C LEU A 109 -2.42 4.52 -2.44
N ASP A 110 -1.61 5.55 -2.25
CA ASP A 110 -2.02 6.80 -1.63
C ASP A 110 -2.28 7.88 -2.69
N HIS A 111 -3.33 8.67 -2.53
CA HIS A 111 -3.73 9.78 -3.42
C HIS A 111 -3.72 9.42 -4.92
N ALA A 112 -4.42 8.36 -5.29
CA ALA A 112 -4.46 7.88 -6.67
C ALA A 112 -5.48 8.65 -7.52
N ASP A 113 -4.98 9.46 -8.44
CA ASP A 113 -5.77 10.24 -9.38
C ASP A 113 -6.35 9.35 -10.50
N PRO A 114 -7.66 9.45 -10.79
CA PRO A 114 -8.35 8.58 -11.76
C PRO A 114 -7.78 8.60 -13.18
N ILE A 115 -7.13 9.68 -13.59
CA ILE A 115 -6.58 9.82 -14.94
C ILE A 115 -5.06 9.56 -14.95
N ARG A 116 -4.32 10.22 -14.07
CA ARG A 116 -2.85 10.12 -14.04
C ARG A 116 -2.35 8.76 -13.58
N ASP A 117 -3.09 8.10 -12.69
CA ASP A 117 -2.68 6.86 -12.05
C ASP A 117 -3.45 5.64 -12.55
N GLN A 118 -4.00 5.73 -13.77
CA GLN A 118 -4.87 4.71 -14.35
C GLN A 118 -4.25 3.30 -14.29
N TRP A 119 -2.98 3.13 -14.64
CA TRP A 119 -2.33 1.83 -14.56
C TRP A 119 -2.32 1.28 -13.11
N ALA A 120 -1.99 2.11 -12.13
CA ALA A 120 -1.94 1.70 -10.72
C ALA A 120 -3.34 1.36 -10.18
N LEU A 121 -4.37 2.10 -10.64
CA LEU A 121 -5.78 1.91 -10.30
C LEU A 121 -6.45 0.72 -11.00
N THR A 122 -5.83 0.16 -12.04
CA THR A 122 -6.37 -0.96 -12.82
C THR A 122 -5.49 -2.21 -12.68
N GLU A 123 -4.45 -2.33 -13.48
CA GLU A 123 -3.52 -3.47 -13.47
C GLU A 123 -2.73 -3.56 -12.17
N GLY A 124 -2.35 -2.41 -11.60
CA GLY A 124 -1.59 -2.30 -10.36
C GLY A 124 -2.32 -2.78 -9.11
N THR A 125 -3.67 -2.84 -9.14
CA THR A 125 -4.48 -3.29 -7.98
C THR A 125 -4.15 -4.70 -7.51
N GLY A 126 -3.67 -5.58 -8.40
CA GLY A 126 -3.25 -6.93 -8.05
C GLY A 126 -2.06 -7.01 -7.08
N TYR A 127 -1.33 -5.91 -6.88
CA TYR A 127 -0.20 -5.79 -5.96
C TYR A 127 -0.56 -5.10 -4.65
N LEU A 128 -1.79 -4.66 -4.47
CA LEU A 128 -2.23 -3.78 -3.38
C LEU A 128 -3.16 -4.46 -2.40
N ALA A 129 -3.07 -4.04 -1.15
CA ALA A 129 -4.06 -4.32 -0.10
C ALA A 129 -5.21 -3.32 -0.17
N SER A 130 -4.88 -2.05 -0.41
CA SER A 130 -5.86 -0.96 -0.41
C SER A 130 -5.44 0.20 -1.31
N VAL A 131 -6.42 1.03 -1.65
CA VAL A 131 -6.28 2.21 -2.51
C VAL A 131 -7.04 3.39 -1.90
N MET A 132 -6.40 4.53 -1.82
CA MET A 132 -7.07 5.82 -1.65
C MET A 132 -7.33 6.42 -3.03
N PHE A 133 -8.54 6.21 -3.55
CA PHE A 133 -8.98 6.82 -4.81
C PHE A 133 -9.25 8.30 -4.59
N ASP A 134 -8.53 9.18 -5.28
CA ASP A 134 -8.57 10.61 -5.05
C ASP A 134 -9.09 11.38 -6.26
N ALA A 135 -10.37 11.71 -6.23
CA ALA A 135 -11.05 12.53 -7.22
C ALA A 135 -11.36 13.95 -6.72
N GLN A 136 -10.74 14.42 -5.63
CA GLN A 136 -11.07 15.69 -4.97
C GLN A 136 -10.95 16.92 -5.86
N LYS A 137 -10.06 16.91 -6.85
CA LYS A 137 -9.85 18.06 -7.76
C LYS A 137 -10.92 18.19 -8.85
N TYR A 138 -11.78 17.19 -9.02
CA TYR A 138 -12.84 17.20 -10.01
C TYR A 138 -14.12 17.86 -9.46
N PRO A 139 -14.96 18.48 -10.31
CA PRO A 139 -16.28 18.96 -9.90
C PRO A 139 -17.08 17.85 -9.23
N LEU A 140 -17.93 18.20 -8.25
CA LEU A 140 -18.64 17.21 -7.42
C LEU A 140 -19.34 16.11 -8.24
N LYS A 141 -20.03 16.49 -9.33
CA LYS A 141 -20.72 15.53 -10.20
C LYS A 141 -19.75 14.52 -10.81
N ASP A 142 -18.61 14.99 -11.31
CA ASP A 142 -17.59 14.14 -11.94
C ASP A 142 -16.89 13.28 -10.91
N ASN A 143 -16.58 13.84 -9.74
CA ASN A 143 -16.03 13.10 -8.60
C ASN A 143 -16.94 11.93 -8.21
N LEU A 144 -18.25 12.19 -8.03
CA LEU A 144 -19.22 11.13 -7.69
C LEU A 144 -19.29 10.04 -8.77
N ASN A 145 -19.29 10.41 -10.05
CA ASN A 145 -19.32 9.45 -11.15
C ASN A 145 -18.03 8.60 -11.17
N LEU A 146 -16.86 9.24 -11.18
CA LEU A 146 -15.56 8.57 -11.20
C LEU A 146 -15.40 7.61 -10.01
N THR A 147 -15.74 8.08 -8.79
CA THR A 147 -15.63 7.26 -7.58
C THR A 147 -16.61 6.09 -7.61
N THR A 148 -17.87 6.33 -8.02
CA THR A 148 -18.88 5.27 -8.11
C THR A 148 -18.48 4.20 -9.12
N ASP A 149 -17.97 4.59 -10.28
CA ASP A 149 -17.55 3.67 -11.32
C ASP A 149 -16.31 2.86 -10.87
N TYR A 150 -15.36 3.51 -10.22
CA TYR A 150 -14.20 2.83 -9.68
C TYR A 150 -14.59 1.80 -8.61
N VAL A 151 -15.38 2.19 -7.62
CA VAL A 151 -15.86 1.30 -6.57
C VAL A 151 -16.63 0.11 -7.16
N ARG A 152 -17.54 0.36 -8.13
CA ARG A 152 -18.30 -0.73 -8.77
C ARG A 152 -17.42 -1.78 -9.43
N ASN A 153 -16.31 -1.38 -10.06
CA ASN A 153 -15.43 -2.26 -10.82
C ASN A 153 -14.32 -2.92 -9.99
N TYR A 154 -13.93 -2.31 -8.87
CA TYR A 154 -12.73 -2.73 -8.13
C TYR A 154 -12.95 -3.09 -6.66
N ARG A 155 -14.12 -2.81 -6.06
CA ARG A 155 -14.39 -3.12 -4.65
C ARG A 155 -14.15 -4.58 -4.27
N ASP A 156 -14.33 -5.51 -5.19
CA ASP A 156 -14.14 -6.94 -4.91
C ASP A 156 -12.68 -7.39 -5.10
N LYS A 157 -11.82 -6.53 -5.65
CA LYS A 157 -10.41 -6.80 -5.90
C LYS A 157 -9.49 -6.24 -4.82
N VAL A 158 -9.78 -5.04 -4.33
CA VAL A 158 -8.95 -4.28 -3.39
C VAL A 158 -9.83 -3.50 -2.41
N LEU A 159 -9.31 -3.17 -1.21
CA LEU A 159 -9.99 -2.22 -0.32
C LEU A 159 -9.89 -0.80 -0.90
N ILE A 160 -10.99 -0.05 -0.84
CA ILE A 160 -11.06 1.34 -1.32
C ILE A 160 -11.49 2.22 -0.15
#